data_13a3a23977064a13cd73b95c7ef58ed5
#
_entry.id   13a3a23977064a13cd73b95c7ef58ed5
#
_cell.length_a   1.000
_cell.length_b   1.000
_cell.length_c   1.000
_cell.angle_alpha   90.00
_cell.angle_beta   90.00
_cell.angle_gamma   90.00
#
_symmetry.space_group_name_H-M   'P 1'
#
loop_
_entity.id
_entity.type
_entity.pdbx_description
1 polymer ?
#
loop_
_entity_poly.entity_id
_entity_poly.type
_entity_poly.pdbx_seq_one_letter_code
_entity_poly.pdbx_strand_id
1 'polypeptide(L)'
;LLKARLDQSITHANKEKEILAIMFIDIDNFKIINDTYGHSIGDKIINLVASRLKRNIREDDTISRIGGDEFILVLENIGDIKNIKKIANKILNDFNEPVKLEEYLFEITISIGITLFPNNGLNVEELIKQADTAMYSAKNAGKNQFQFYKNEMTSEIFEKIIMKNEINDAIKNEDFEVFYQAQIDIQENKIVGAEALIRWNYKNTRLIFPNEFISYAEETKLIIP
;
A
#
# COMPACT_ATOMS: atom_id res chain seq x y z
N LEU A 1 -10.02 -2.71 -23.20
CA LEU A 1 -11.47 -2.67 -22.86
C LEU A 1 -11.72 -1.76 -21.65
N LEU A 2 -10.99 -1.93 -20.52
CA LEU A 2 -11.15 -1.12 -19.30
C LEU A 2 -10.94 0.38 -19.56
N LYS A 3 -9.84 0.78 -20.23
CA LYS A 3 -9.54 2.19 -20.51
C LYS A 3 -10.70 2.87 -21.26
N ALA A 4 -11.22 2.23 -22.30
CA ALA A 4 -12.35 2.78 -23.07
C ALA A 4 -13.63 2.91 -22.22
N ARG A 5 -13.88 1.97 -21.30
CA ARG A 5 -15.01 2.06 -20.36
C ARG A 5 -14.83 3.21 -19.36
N LEU A 6 -13.63 3.36 -18.81
CA LEU A 6 -13.30 4.46 -17.90
C LEU A 6 -13.40 5.84 -18.58
N ASP A 7 -12.91 5.97 -19.83
CA ASP A 7 -13.04 7.21 -20.61
C ASP A 7 -14.51 7.57 -20.82
N GLN A 8 -15.36 6.57 -21.09
CA GLN A 8 -16.80 6.76 -21.22
C GLN A 8 -17.43 7.19 -19.90
N SER A 9 -17.09 6.54 -18.78
CA SER A 9 -17.61 6.87 -17.46
C SER A 9 -17.19 8.28 -17.02
N ILE A 10 -15.94 8.68 -17.27
CA ILE A 10 -15.45 10.04 -17.00
C ILE A 10 -16.20 11.08 -17.87
N THR A 11 -16.39 10.79 -19.15
CA THR A 11 -17.12 11.69 -20.05
C THR A 11 -18.55 11.89 -19.56
N HIS A 12 -19.22 10.81 -19.13
CA HIS A 12 -20.56 10.86 -18.59
C HIS A 12 -20.60 11.65 -17.27
N ALA A 13 -19.74 11.32 -16.30
CA ALA A 13 -19.67 12.00 -15.02
C ALA A 13 -19.37 13.49 -15.15
N ASN A 14 -18.50 13.88 -16.12
CA ASN A 14 -18.21 15.29 -16.40
C ASN A 14 -19.43 16.05 -16.93
N LYS A 15 -20.22 15.42 -17.81
CA LYS A 15 -21.45 16.00 -18.38
C LYS A 15 -22.52 16.19 -17.33
N GLU A 16 -22.74 15.19 -16.50
CA GLU A 16 -23.81 15.20 -15.47
C GLU A 16 -23.33 15.88 -14.15
N LYS A 17 -22.07 16.32 -14.07
CA LYS A 17 -21.43 16.90 -12.87
C LYS A 17 -21.47 15.97 -11.67
N GLU A 18 -21.26 14.70 -11.91
CA GLU A 18 -21.27 13.64 -10.90
C GLU A 18 -19.88 13.27 -10.43
N ILE A 19 -19.83 12.68 -9.23
CA ILE A 19 -18.59 12.11 -8.68
C ILE A 19 -18.49 10.65 -9.15
N LEU A 20 -17.32 10.31 -9.70
CA LEU A 20 -16.94 8.93 -10.00
C LEU A 20 -15.79 8.54 -9.09
N ALA A 21 -15.83 7.34 -8.53
CA ALA A 21 -14.73 6.81 -7.74
C ALA A 21 -14.06 5.64 -8.47
N ILE A 22 -12.72 5.64 -8.47
CA ILE A 22 -11.92 4.52 -8.93
C ILE A 22 -11.25 3.92 -7.69
N MET A 23 -11.44 2.61 -7.49
CA MET A 23 -10.77 1.84 -6.46
C MET A 23 -9.77 0.90 -7.12
N PHE A 24 -8.50 1.04 -6.77
CA PHE A 24 -7.45 0.08 -7.09
C PHE A 24 -7.31 -0.88 -5.92
N ILE A 25 -7.42 -2.18 -6.18
CA ILE A 25 -7.49 -3.22 -5.16
C ILE A 25 -6.43 -4.27 -5.44
N ASP A 26 -5.74 -4.68 -4.41
CA ASP A 26 -4.72 -5.73 -4.47
C ASP A 26 -4.90 -6.72 -3.32
N ILE A 27 -4.63 -8.01 -3.59
CA ILE A 27 -4.74 -9.07 -2.60
C ILE A 27 -3.45 -9.11 -1.76
N ASP A 28 -3.59 -8.87 -0.47
CA ASP A 28 -2.44 -8.84 0.43
C ASP A 28 -1.72 -10.20 0.49
N ASN A 29 -0.39 -10.17 0.37
CA ASN A 29 0.46 -11.36 0.45
C ASN A 29 0.17 -12.46 -0.60
N PHE A 30 -0.48 -12.15 -1.72
CA PHE A 30 -0.86 -13.12 -2.73
C PHE A 30 0.32 -13.95 -3.27
N LYS A 31 1.49 -13.33 -3.41
CA LYS A 31 2.71 -14.05 -3.81
C LYS A 31 3.06 -15.19 -2.85
N ILE A 32 2.92 -14.97 -1.53
CA ILE A 32 3.19 -16.01 -0.52
C ILE A 32 2.24 -17.18 -0.70
N ILE A 33 0.97 -16.92 -1.03
CA ILE A 33 -0.02 -17.96 -1.30
C ILE A 33 0.40 -18.78 -2.51
N ASN A 34 0.78 -18.14 -3.61
CA ASN A 34 1.26 -18.84 -4.80
C ASN A 34 2.53 -19.66 -4.54
N ASP A 35 3.48 -19.09 -3.83
CA ASP A 35 4.76 -19.74 -3.52
C ASP A 35 4.57 -20.96 -2.60
N THR A 36 3.55 -20.93 -1.71
CA THR A 36 3.30 -21.97 -0.72
C THR A 36 2.34 -23.08 -1.24
N TYR A 37 1.26 -22.69 -1.94
CA TYR A 37 0.16 -23.59 -2.31
C TYR A 37 0.03 -23.82 -3.81
N GLY A 38 0.87 -23.12 -4.60
CA GLY A 38 0.89 -23.22 -6.06
C GLY A 38 -0.14 -22.33 -6.76
N HIS A 39 0.11 -22.06 -8.04
CA HIS A 39 -0.71 -21.15 -8.88
C HIS A 39 -2.17 -21.62 -9.01
N SER A 40 -2.44 -22.94 -8.98
CA SER A 40 -3.82 -23.45 -9.06
C SER A 40 -4.71 -22.98 -7.91
N ILE A 41 -4.16 -22.91 -6.68
CA ILE A 41 -4.86 -22.35 -5.52
C ILE A 41 -4.96 -20.82 -5.66
N GLY A 42 -3.90 -20.17 -6.12
CA GLY A 42 -3.93 -18.73 -6.40
C GLY A 42 -5.06 -18.35 -7.38
N ASP A 43 -5.23 -19.09 -8.47
CA ASP A 43 -6.31 -18.84 -9.44
C ASP A 43 -7.70 -19.00 -8.82
N LYS A 44 -7.89 -19.99 -7.93
CA LYS A 44 -9.15 -20.14 -7.18
C LYS A 44 -9.42 -18.97 -6.26
N ILE A 45 -8.38 -18.46 -5.57
CA ILE A 45 -8.46 -17.28 -4.72
C ILE A 45 -8.82 -16.05 -5.54
N ILE A 46 -8.19 -15.83 -6.69
CA ILE A 46 -8.53 -14.72 -7.60
C ILE A 46 -10.00 -14.76 -8.01
N ASN A 47 -10.50 -15.93 -8.40
CA ASN A 47 -11.90 -16.09 -8.80
C ASN A 47 -12.86 -15.82 -7.62
N LEU A 48 -12.50 -16.26 -6.42
CA LEU A 48 -13.26 -15.97 -5.21
C LEU A 48 -13.26 -14.47 -4.89
N VAL A 49 -12.10 -13.80 -4.96
CA VAL A 49 -11.99 -12.36 -4.75
C VAL A 49 -12.84 -11.61 -5.78
N ALA A 50 -12.75 -11.94 -7.05
CA ALA A 50 -13.60 -11.36 -8.10
C ALA A 50 -15.10 -11.51 -7.79
N SER A 51 -15.51 -12.69 -7.32
CA SER A 51 -16.89 -12.97 -6.92
C SER A 51 -17.34 -12.14 -5.71
N ARG A 52 -16.48 -12.02 -4.67
CA ARG A 52 -16.76 -11.20 -3.50
C ARG A 52 -16.85 -9.72 -3.87
N LEU A 53 -15.93 -9.21 -4.68
CA LEU A 53 -15.99 -7.82 -5.14
C LEU A 53 -17.28 -7.55 -5.92
N LYS A 54 -17.63 -8.45 -6.86
CA LYS A 54 -18.84 -8.29 -7.70
C LYS A 54 -20.13 -8.23 -6.90
N ARG A 55 -20.29 -9.01 -5.82
CA ARG A 55 -21.51 -8.99 -5.00
C ARG A 55 -21.66 -7.73 -4.12
N ASN A 56 -20.58 -6.95 -3.97
CA ASN A 56 -20.56 -5.74 -3.16
C ASN A 56 -20.84 -4.45 -3.93
N ILE A 57 -20.93 -4.53 -5.26
CA ILE A 57 -21.15 -3.42 -6.17
C ILE A 57 -22.49 -3.57 -6.93
N ARG A 58 -22.94 -2.50 -7.54
CA ARG A 58 -24.17 -2.46 -8.35
C ARG A 58 -23.91 -3.02 -9.75
N GLU A 59 -24.98 -3.28 -10.49
CA GLU A 59 -24.90 -3.76 -11.87
C GLU A 59 -24.28 -2.73 -12.83
N ASP A 60 -24.49 -1.45 -12.55
CA ASP A 60 -23.93 -0.32 -13.32
C ASP A 60 -22.44 -0.07 -13.02
N ASP A 61 -21.95 -0.53 -11.86
CA ASP A 61 -20.55 -0.39 -11.49
C ASP A 61 -19.68 -1.36 -12.32
N THR A 62 -18.45 -0.96 -12.59
CA THR A 62 -17.52 -1.77 -13.37
C THR A 62 -16.46 -2.41 -12.48
N ILE A 63 -16.24 -3.72 -12.66
CA ILE A 63 -15.10 -4.45 -12.12
C ILE A 63 -14.23 -4.97 -13.25
N SER A 64 -12.92 -4.84 -13.10
CA SER A 64 -11.93 -5.39 -14.03
C SER A 64 -10.71 -5.88 -13.28
N ARG A 65 -10.19 -7.05 -13.67
CA ARG A 65 -8.85 -7.52 -13.27
C ARG A 65 -7.84 -6.98 -14.27
N ILE A 66 -6.78 -6.32 -13.78
CA ILE A 66 -5.74 -5.72 -14.62
C ILE A 66 -4.64 -6.73 -14.90
N GLY A 67 -4.23 -7.46 -13.89
CA GLY A 67 -3.20 -8.48 -13.96
C GLY A 67 -2.90 -9.06 -12.58
N GLY A 68 -2.33 -10.26 -12.53
CA GLY A 68 -1.95 -10.86 -11.24
C GLY A 68 -3.10 -10.87 -10.22
N ASP A 69 -2.91 -10.16 -9.13
CA ASP A 69 -3.80 -10.00 -7.97
C ASP A 69 -4.50 -8.64 -7.92
N GLU A 70 -4.39 -7.84 -8.98
CA GLU A 70 -4.87 -6.46 -9.05
C GLU A 70 -6.23 -6.34 -9.72
N PHE A 71 -7.13 -5.58 -9.09
CA PHE A 71 -8.47 -5.27 -9.60
C PHE A 71 -8.72 -3.77 -9.60
N ILE A 72 -9.54 -3.31 -10.55
CA ILE A 72 -10.13 -1.97 -10.55
C ILE A 72 -11.64 -2.09 -10.41
N LEU A 73 -12.20 -1.31 -9.49
CA LEU A 73 -13.63 -1.01 -9.42
C LEU A 73 -13.86 0.44 -9.85
N VAL A 74 -14.88 0.66 -10.65
CA VAL A 74 -15.37 1.98 -11.02
C VAL A 74 -16.79 2.11 -10.49
N LEU A 75 -16.98 3.04 -9.58
CA LEU A 75 -18.27 3.31 -8.98
C LEU A 75 -18.82 4.61 -9.57
N GLU A 76 -19.97 4.50 -10.23
CA GLU A 76 -20.66 5.63 -10.88
C GLU A 76 -21.80 6.18 -10.00
N ASN A 77 -22.23 7.41 -10.26
CA ASN A 77 -23.38 8.04 -9.60
C ASN A 77 -23.29 8.03 -8.05
N ILE A 78 -22.14 8.42 -7.52
CA ILE A 78 -21.91 8.45 -6.09
C ILE A 78 -22.23 9.84 -5.54
N GLY A 79 -23.42 10.06 -5.06
CA GLY A 79 -23.85 11.39 -4.58
C GLY A 79 -23.02 11.97 -3.42
N ASP A 80 -22.33 11.15 -2.59
CA ASP A 80 -21.54 11.60 -1.44
C ASP A 80 -20.33 10.66 -1.21
N ILE A 81 -19.18 11.24 -0.85
CA ILE A 81 -17.97 10.53 -0.45
C ILE A 81 -18.22 9.53 0.69
N LYS A 82 -19.16 9.82 1.59
CA LYS A 82 -19.56 8.90 2.65
C LYS A 82 -20.08 7.56 2.13
N ASN A 83 -20.68 7.55 0.94
CA ASN A 83 -21.14 6.31 0.31
C ASN A 83 -19.98 5.46 -0.16
N ILE A 84 -18.92 6.09 -0.67
CA ILE A 84 -17.68 5.39 -1.07
C ILE A 84 -17.04 4.71 0.14
N LYS A 85 -16.94 5.42 1.28
CA LYS A 85 -16.44 4.84 2.53
C LYS A 85 -17.28 3.64 2.99
N LYS A 86 -18.61 3.72 2.87
CA LYS A 86 -19.49 2.60 3.21
C LYS A 86 -19.26 1.39 2.32
N ILE A 87 -19.10 1.61 1.00
CA ILE A 87 -18.82 0.54 0.04
C ILE A 87 -17.45 -0.08 0.34
N ALA A 88 -16.41 0.73 0.52
CA ALA A 88 -15.08 0.25 0.86
C ALA A 88 -15.06 -0.58 2.15
N ASN A 89 -15.70 -0.10 3.21
CA ASN A 89 -15.84 -0.86 4.46
C ASN A 89 -16.66 -2.15 4.29
N LYS A 90 -17.73 -2.11 3.51
CA LYS A 90 -18.53 -3.31 3.20
C LYS A 90 -17.69 -4.35 2.48
N ILE A 91 -16.88 -3.92 1.50
CA ILE A 91 -15.95 -4.81 0.80
C ILE A 91 -14.95 -5.40 1.79
N LEU A 92 -14.23 -4.58 2.58
CA LEU A 92 -13.24 -5.09 3.55
C LEU A 92 -13.86 -6.08 4.54
N ASN A 93 -15.04 -5.76 5.08
CA ASN A 93 -15.72 -6.65 6.02
C ASN A 93 -16.10 -8.01 5.41
N ASP A 94 -16.39 -8.05 4.10
CA ASP A 94 -16.68 -9.28 3.39
C ASP A 94 -15.45 -10.19 3.27
N PHE A 95 -14.25 -9.65 3.42
CA PHE A 95 -12.98 -10.38 3.43
C PHE A 95 -12.54 -10.83 4.84
N ASN A 96 -13.19 -10.36 5.90
CA ASN A 96 -12.89 -10.80 7.27
C ASN A 96 -13.30 -12.26 7.53
N GLU A 97 -14.17 -12.83 6.69
CA GLU A 97 -14.56 -14.24 6.83
C GLU A 97 -13.53 -15.13 6.13
N PRO A 98 -12.88 -16.06 6.86
CA PRO A 98 -11.97 -17.03 6.27
C PRO A 98 -12.65 -17.89 5.19
N VAL A 99 -11.89 -18.30 4.21
CA VAL A 99 -12.37 -19.06 3.07
C VAL A 99 -11.81 -20.47 3.11
N LYS A 100 -12.69 -21.46 3.06
CA LYS A 100 -12.29 -22.84 2.88
C LYS A 100 -12.18 -23.15 1.38
N LEU A 101 -10.96 -23.46 0.94
CA LEU A 101 -10.67 -23.98 -0.40
C LEU A 101 -9.97 -25.32 -0.25
N GLU A 102 -10.61 -26.39 -0.76
CA GLU A 102 -10.15 -27.77 -0.57
C GLU A 102 -10.05 -28.10 0.92
N GLU A 103 -8.88 -28.51 1.39
CA GLU A 103 -8.58 -28.83 2.80
C GLU A 103 -8.03 -27.64 3.61
N TYR A 104 -7.75 -26.52 2.93
CA TYR A 104 -7.13 -25.34 3.54
C TYR A 104 -8.14 -24.27 3.92
N LEU A 105 -7.84 -23.57 5.01
CA LEU A 105 -8.55 -22.35 5.44
C LEU A 105 -7.67 -21.14 5.20
N PHE A 106 -8.14 -20.19 4.37
CA PHE A 106 -7.40 -18.99 4.02
C PHE A 106 -8.01 -17.76 4.67
N GLU A 107 -7.18 -16.97 5.32
CA GLU A 107 -7.49 -15.60 5.70
C GLU A 107 -6.96 -14.66 4.58
N ILE A 108 -7.88 -14.14 3.78
CA ILE A 108 -7.54 -13.30 2.63
C ILE A 108 -7.90 -11.87 2.98
N THR A 109 -6.93 -10.97 2.93
CA THR A 109 -7.15 -9.54 3.07
C THR A 109 -6.82 -8.82 1.78
N ILE A 110 -7.32 -7.60 1.65
CA ILE A 110 -7.11 -6.74 0.48
C ILE A 110 -6.76 -5.32 0.91
N SER A 111 -5.93 -4.67 0.12
CA SER A 111 -5.64 -3.24 0.27
C SER A 111 -6.28 -2.45 -0.86
N ILE A 112 -6.89 -1.30 -0.55
CA ILE A 112 -7.68 -0.52 -1.48
C ILE A 112 -7.17 0.92 -1.52
N GLY A 113 -6.83 1.42 -2.73
CA GLY A 113 -6.59 2.84 -2.97
C GLY A 113 -7.76 3.47 -3.71
N ILE A 114 -8.15 4.66 -3.34
CA ILE A 114 -9.37 5.32 -3.85
C ILE A 114 -9.03 6.70 -4.39
N THR A 115 -9.44 6.96 -5.63
CA THR A 115 -9.41 8.30 -6.24
C THR A 115 -10.80 8.73 -6.67
N LEU A 116 -10.98 10.04 -6.79
CA LEU A 116 -12.25 10.69 -7.11
C LEU A 116 -12.09 11.58 -8.33
N PHE A 117 -12.92 11.38 -9.35
CA PHE A 117 -13.12 12.33 -10.41
C PHE A 117 -14.23 13.31 -9.99
N PRO A 118 -14.08 14.62 -10.24
CA PRO A 118 -12.91 15.31 -10.82
C PRO A 118 -11.85 15.74 -9.80
N ASN A 119 -12.01 15.46 -8.52
CA ASN A 119 -11.22 16.03 -7.43
C ASN A 119 -9.73 15.70 -7.50
N ASN A 120 -9.38 14.47 -7.87
CA ASN A 120 -7.99 14.02 -7.90
C ASN A 120 -7.37 14.11 -9.29
N GLY A 121 -8.14 14.08 -10.37
CA GLY A 121 -7.64 14.14 -11.74
C GLY A 121 -8.75 14.20 -12.76
N LEU A 122 -8.39 14.49 -14.02
CA LEU A 122 -9.33 14.68 -15.12
C LEU A 122 -9.24 13.58 -16.19
N ASN A 123 -8.26 12.70 -16.10
CA ASN A 123 -8.04 11.64 -17.08
C ASN A 123 -7.81 10.27 -16.41
N VAL A 124 -8.05 9.21 -17.18
CA VAL A 124 -7.99 7.81 -16.68
C VAL A 124 -6.62 7.45 -16.15
N GLU A 125 -5.54 7.82 -16.85
CA GLU A 125 -4.18 7.41 -16.50
C GLU A 125 -3.74 8.01 -15.17
N GLU A 126 -4.04 9.29 -14.96
CA GLU A 126 -3.77 9.99 -13.72
C GLU A 126 -4.54 9.38 -12.54
N LEU A 127 -5.86 9.16 -12.71
CA LEU A 127 -6.71 8.61 -11.67
C LEU A 127 -6.31 7.19 -11.27
N ILE A 128 -5.97 6.33 -12.24
CA ILE A 128 -5.48 4.97 -11.94
C ILE A 128 -4.15 5.02 -11.21
N LYS A 129 -3.18 5.82 -11.68
CA LYS A 129 -1.88 5.98 -11.03
C LYS A 129 -2.01 6.45 -9.57
N GLN A 130 -2.90 7.40 -9.33
CA GLN A 130 -3.16 7.92 -7.98
C GLN A 130 -3.88 6.90 -7.09
N ALA A 131 -4.81 6.11 -7.66
CA ALA A 131 -5.45 5.02 -6.93
C ALA A 131 -4.45 3.94 -6.53
N ASP A 132 -3.53 3.56 -7.43
CA ASP A 132 -2.40 2.66 -7.14
C ASP A 132 -1.49 3.22 -6.02
N THR A 133 -1.12 4.51 -6.11
CA THR A 133 -0.37 5.21 -5.05
C THR A 133 -1.07 5.11 -3.69
N ALA A 134 -2.37 5.33 -3.64
CA ALA A 134 -3.16 5.24 -2.41
C ALA A 134 -3.27 3.79 -1.90
N MET A 135 -3.38 2.80 -2.78
CA MET A 135 -3.37 1.38 -2.45
C MET A 135 -2.03 0.96 -1.84
N TYR A 136 -0.92 1.42 -2.42
CA TYR A 136 0.40 1.18 -1.86
C TYR A 136 0.55 1.80 -0.46
N SER A 137 0.00 3.00 -0.24
CA SER A 137 -0.05 3.62 1.10
C SER A 137 -0.89 2.80 2.08
N ALA A 138 -2.01 2.20 1.64
CA ALA A 138 -2.81 1.30 2.46
C ALA A 138 -2.02 0.04 2.87
N LYS A 139 -1.24 -0.55 1.95
CA LYS A 139 -0.34 -1.68 2.24
C LYS A 139 0.71 -1.33 3.30
N ASN A 140 1.34 -0.16 3.17
CA ASN A 140 2.37 0.30 4.11
C ASN A 140 1.80 0.65 5.49
N ALA A 141 0.57 1.10 5.57
CA ALA A 141 -0.11 1.44 6.82
C ALA A 141 -0.68 0.23 7.58
N GLY A 142 -0.34 -1.01 7.15
CA GLY A 142 -0.71 -2.24 7.87
C GLY A 142 -1.61 -3.19 7.08
N LYS A 143 -1.88 -2.91 5.79
CA LYS A 143 -2.75 -3.72 4.92
C LYS A 143 -4.22 -3.79 5.40
N ASN A 144 -5.07 -4.60 4.78
CA ASN A 144 -6.48 -4.81 5.15
C ASN A 144 -7.25 -3.51 5.44
N GLN A 145 -7.08 -2.52 4.59
CA GLN A 145 -7.69 -1.20 4.73
C GLN A 145 -7.81 -0.48 3.40
N PHE A 146 -8.50 0.66 3.42
CA PHE A 146 -8.52 1.56 2.27
C PHE A 146 -7.89 2.91 2.61
N GLN A 147 -7.33 3.56 1.59
CA GLN A 147 -6.84 4.94 1.65
C GLN A 147 -7.40 5.74 0.47
N PHE A 148 -7.85 6.98 0.75
CA PHE A 148 -8.11 7.96 -0.30
C PHE A 148 -6.79 8.60 -0.71
N TYR A 149 -6.61 8.79 -2.00
CA TYR A 149 -5.43 9.50 -2.50
C TYR A 149 -5.34 10.91 -1.94
N LYS A 150 -4.14 11.29 -1.56
CA LYS A 150 -3.72 12.64 -1.19
C LYS A 150 -2.42 12.96 -1.91
N ASN A 151 -2.24 14.22 -2.30
CA ASN A 151 -1.04 14.64 -3.04
C ASN A 151 0.27 14.32 -2.30
N GLU A 152 0.27 14.42 -0.98
CA GLU A 152 1.40 14.14 -0.11
C GLU A 152 1.89 12.68 -0.22
N MET A 153 1.00 11.72 -0.53
CA MET A 153 1.34 10.31 -0.67
C MET A 153 2.36 10.05 -1.79
N THR A 154 2.31 10.84 -2.85
CA THR A 154 3.28 10.72 -3.95
C THR A 154 4.68 11.10 -3.48
N SER A 155 4.82 12.19 -2.71
CA SER A 155 6.10 12.63 -2.15
C SER A 155 6.64 11.62 -1.14
N GLU A 156 5.80 11.10 -0.25
CA GLU A 156 6.18 10.09 0.74
C GLU A 156 6.72 8.80 0.10
N ILE A 157 6.09 8.34 -0.98
CA ILE A 157 6.58 7.16 -1.70
C ILE A 157 7.93 7.43 -2.37
N PHE A 158 8.09 8.61 -2.97
CA PHE A 158 9.36 9.02 -3.57
C PHE A 158 10.49 9.08 -2.54
N GLU A 159 10.23 9.70 -1.38
CA GLU A 159 11.19 9.77 -0.27
C GLU A 159 11.59 8.37 0.23
N LYS A 160 10.63 7.44 0.36
CA LYS A 160 10.91 6.05 0.72
C LYS A 160 11.80 5.33 -0.29
N ILE A 161 11.54 5.53 -1.58
CA ILE A 161 12.36 4.92 -2.65
C ILE A 161 13.79 5.48 -2.61
N ILE A 162 13.94 6.80 -2.48
CA ILE A 162 15.25 7.45 -2.37
C ILE A 162 15.99 6.93 -1.14
N MET A 163 15.35 6.95 0.04
CA MET A 163 15.95 6.50 1.29
C MET A 163 16.41 5.04 1.21
N LYS A 164 15.58 4.15 0.63
CA LYS A 164 15.96 2.75 0.40
C LYS A 164 17.24 2.62 -0.43
N ASN A 165 17.34 3.37 -1.53
CA ASN A 165 18.52 3.32 -2.39
C ASN A 165 19.75 3.88 -1.67
N GLU A 166 19.61 4.97 -0.96
CA GLU A 166 20.70 5.59 -0.19
C GLU A 166 21.20 4.68 0.95
N ILE A 167 20.29 3.98 1.66
CA ILE A 167 20.69 2.98 2.68
C ILE A 167 21.47 1.83 2.02
N ASN A 168 21.00 1.31 0.88
CA ASN A 168 21.72 0.25 0.16
C ASN A 168 23.14 0.68 -0.25
N ASP A 169 23.29 1.90 -0.71
CA ASP A 169 24.59 2.43 -1.09
C ASP A 169 25.48 2.66 0.13
N ALA A 170 24.92 3.15 1.25
CA ALA A 170 25.62 3.33 2.50
C ALA A 170 26.13 2.00 3.10
N ILE A 171 25.33 0.92 2.98
CA ILE A 171 25.80 -0.44 3.39
C ILE A 171 27.01 -0.87 2.54
N LYS A 172 26.95 -0.69 1.22
CA LYS A 172 28.05 -1.08 0.33
C LYS A 172 29.33 -0.27 0.53
N ASN A 173 29.17 1.00 0.90
CA ASN A 173 30.30 1.93 1.09
C ASN A 173 30.82 1.91 2.54
N GLU A 174 30.22 1.12 3.43
CA GLU A 174 30.57 1.09 4.86
C GLU A 174 30.40 2.47 5.55
N ASP A 175 29.36 3.24 5.15
CA ASP A 175 29.10 4.60 5.65
C ASP A 175 28.47 4.61 7.05
N PHE A 176 28.21 3.44 7.67
CA PHE A 176 27.66 3.32 9.01
C PHE A 176 28.77 3.19 10.05
N GLU A 177 28.69 4.04 11.08
CA GLU A 177 29.63 4.08 12.20
C GLU A 177 28.92 3.78 13.50
N VAL A 178 29.62 3.16 14.47
CA VAL A 178 29.08 2.91 15.81
C VAL A 178 29.72 3.88 16.79
N PHE A 179 28.88 4.67 17.43
CA PHE A 179 29.27 5.55 18.53
C PHE A 179 28.88 4.86 19.84
N TYR A 180 29.66 5.10 20.88
CA TYR A 180 29.41 4.54 22.20
C TYR A 180 29.11 5.66 23.21
N GLN A 181 27.98 5.54 23.89
CA GLN A 181 27.62 6.43 25.00
C GLN A 181 27.82 5.71 26.34
N ALA A 182 28.64 6.28 27.18
CA ALA A 182 28.94 5.69 28.51
C ALA A 182 27.69 5.72 29.41
N GLN A 183 27.42 4.63 30.07
CA GLN A 183 26.45 4.51 31.17
C GLN A 183 27.20 4.60 32.51
N ILE A 184 26.82 5.59 33.31
CA ILE A 184 27.52 5.90 34.58
C ILE A 184 26.58 5.55 35.73
N ASP A 185 27.08 4.76 36.67
CA ASP A 185 26.47 4.62 38.00
C ASP A 185 26.67 5.91 38.79
N ILE A 186 25.56 6.59 39.10
CA ILE A 186 25.59 7.88 39.78
C ILE A 186 26.05 7.74 41.25
N GLN A 187 25.80 6.59 41.88
CA GLN A 187 26.17 6.36 43.29
C GLN A 187 27.66 6.07 43.43
N GLU A 188 28.20 5.26 42.51
CA GLU A 188 29.62 4.86 42.58
C GLU A 188 30.51 5.73 41.69
N ASN A 189 29.93 6.63 40.87
CA ASN A 189 30.61 7.47 39.89
C ASN A 189 31.57 6.68 38.98
N LYS A 190 31.09 5.51 38.52
CA LYS A 190 31.86 4.61 37.65
C LYS A 190 31.09 4.32 36.35
N ILE A 191 31.83 4.09 35.27
CA ILE A 191 31.27 3.58 34.06
C ILE A 191 30.90 2.10 34.26
N VAL A 192 29.62 1.77 34.09
CA VAL A 192 29.08 0.42 34.27
C VAL A 192 28.67 -0.23 32.94
N GLY A 193 28.66 0.54 31.84
CA GLY A 193 28.34 0.05 30.54
C GLY A 193 28.52 1.10 29.45
N ALA A 194 28.25 0.70 28.22
CA ALA A 194 28.17 1.62 27.08
C ALA A 194 27.02 1.20 26.17
N GLU A 195 26.26 2.17 25.71
CA GLU A 195 25.25 1.98 24.69
C GLU A 195 25.87 2.17 23.30
N ALA A 196 25.67 1.20 22.40
CA ALA A 196 26.12 1.28 21.02
C ALA A 196 25.05 1.99 20.18
N LEU A 197 25.41 3.10 19.60
CA LEU A 197 24.51 3.97 18.85
C LEU A 197 25.00 4.11 17.42
N ILE A 198 24.26 3.53 16.49
CA ILE A 198 24.57 3.65 15.05
C ILE A 198 24.44 5.09 14.59
N ARG A 199 25.33 5.50 13.70
CA ARG A 199 25.30 6.78 12.97
C ARG A 199 25.59 6.50 11.51
N TRP A 200 24.94 7.24 10.64
CA TRP A 200 25.19 7.17 9.21
C TRP A 200 25.97 8.41 8.76
N ASN A 201 27.20 8.19 8.32
CA ASN A 201 28.08 9.24 7.79
C ASN A 201 27.72 9.49 6.33
N TYR A 202 26.68 10.32 6.09
CA TYR A 202 26.13 10.53 4.75
C TYR A 202 27.09 11.31 3.87
N LYS A 203 27.72 10.63 2.91
CA LYS A 203 28.64 11.20 1.91
C LYS A 203 29.76 12.07 2.51
N ASN A 204 30.20 11.81 3.74
CA ASN A 204 31.15 12.61 4.50
C ASN A 204 30.75 14.10 4.66
N THR A 205 29.46 14.42 4.55
CA THR A 205 28.94 15.79 4.65
C THR A 205 28.12 16.05 5.89
N ARG A 206 27.36 15.06 6.35
CA ARG A 206 26.54 15.12 7.56
C ARG A 206 26.40 13.77 8.23
N LEU A 207 26.14 13.80 9.52
CA LEU A 207 25.80 12.62 10.31
C LEU A 207 24.28 12.51 10.39
N ILE A 208 23.72 11.39 9.90
CA ILE A 208 22.30 11.08 10.00
C ILE A 208 22.07 10.20 11.23
N PHE A 209 21.04 10.54 12.00
CA PHE A 209 20.71 9.86 13.26
C PHE A 209 19.73 8.70 13.03
N PRO A 210 19.68 7.69 13.92
CA PRO A 210 18.84 6.50 13.79
C PRO A 210 17.36 6.77 13.50
N ASN A 211 16.79 7.79 14.14
CA ASN A 211 15.38 8.16 13.96
C ASN A 211 15.01 8.60 12.52
N GLU A 212 16.01 8.94 11.71
CA GLU A 212 15.79 9.36 10.32
C GLU A 212 15.78 8.18 9.33
N PHE A 213 16.41 7.02 9.65
CA PHE A 213 16.56 5.93 8.69
C PHE A 213 16.22 4.53 9.22
N ILE A 214 16.21 4.27 10.54
CA ILE A 214 16.00 2.92 11.09
C ILE A 214 14.64 2.35 10.68
N SER A 215 13.56 3.15 10.75
CA SER A 215 12.23 2.70 10.34
C SER A 215 12.18 2.26 8.86
N TYR A 216 12.89 2.96 7.99
CA TYR A 216 13.01 2.57 6.57
C TYR A 216 13.85 1.31 6.39
N ALA A 217 14.92 1.15 7.17
CA ALA A 217 15.77 -0.05 7.13
C ALA A 217 15.00 -1.29 7.60
N GLU A 218 14.15 -1.16 8.63
CA GLU A 218 13.27 -2.22 9.11
C GLU A 218 12.21 -2.60 8.09
N GLU A 219 11.44 -1.62 7.56
CA GLU A 219 10.41 -1.83 6.52
C GLU A 219 10.97 -2.54 5.28
N THR A 220 12.18 -2.19 4.89
CA THR A 220 12.84 -2.72 3.68
C THR A 220 13.67 -3.96 3.94
N LYS A 221 13.76 -4.43 5.19
CA LYS A 221 14.62 -5.53 5.66
C LYS A 221 16.13 -5.30 5.44
N LEU A 222 16.54 -4.06 5.28
CA LEU A 222 17.95 -3.66 5.17
C LEU A 222 18.61 -3.48 6.54
N ILE A 223 17.86 -3.65 7.62
CA ILE A 223 18.38 -3.66 9.00
C ILE A 223 19.23 -4.91 9.30
N ILE A 224 19.02 -5.97 8.49
CA ILE A 224 19.80 -7.22 8.56
C ILE A 224 20.58 -7.29 7.25
N PRO A 225 21.89 -7.05 7.26
CA PRO A 225 22.75 -7.17 6.08
C PRO A 225 22.97 -8.64 5.68
#